data_bc3df2a5ebe8c0ef9f0f20aa2f79f464
#
_entry.id   bc3df2a5ebe8c0ef9f0f20aa2f79f464
#
_cell.length_a   1.000
_cell.length_b   1.000
_cell.length_c   1.000
_cell.angle_alpha   90.00
_cell.angle_beta   90.00
_cell.angle_gamma   90.00
#
_symmetry.space_group_name_H-M   'P 1'
#
loop_
_entity.id
_entity.type
_entity.pdbx_description
1 polymer ?
#
loop_
_entity_poly.entity_id
_entity_poly.type
_entity_poly.pdbx_seq_one_letter_code
_entity_poly.pdbx_strand_id
1 'polypeptide(L)'
;MRGQLTEELKEDLRIRRSLRDREITLTELRLYPYLLYLAMNNGKIERGKVTPKEMCVIKDYVDKGWLKIEPRVKPNEFLWDLMNYVVYKAYVIYDEKE
;
A
#
# COMPACT_ATOMS: atom_id res chain seq x y z
N MET A 1 9.46 -7.71 14.01
CA MET A 1 9.99 -6.76 13.03
C MET A 1 8.89 -6.04 12.27
N ARG A 2 9.09 -4.78 12.02
CA ARG A 2 8.12 -3.98 11.24
C ARG A 2 8.14 -4.35 9.76
N GLY A 3 7.01 -4.14 9.10
CA GLY A 3 6.93 -4.30 7.65
C GLY A 3 6.99 -5.73 7.17
N GLN A 4 6.70 -6.70 8.02
CA GLN A 4 6.63 -8.11 7.65
C GLN A 4 5.20 -8.50 7.33
N LEU A 5 5.06 -9.40 6.36
CA LEU A 5 3.76 -9.97 6.01
C LEU A 5 3.42 -11.08 7.00
N THR A 6 2.74 -10.72 8.08
CA THR A 6 2.35 -11.65 9.13
C THR A 6 1.07 -12.39 8.78
N GLU A 7 0.83 -13.52 9.45
CA GLU A 7 -0.44 -14.23 9.31
C GLU A 7 -1.63 -13.35 9.72
N GLU A 8 -1.42 -12.51 10.74
CA GLU A 8 -2.44 -11.57 11.19
C GLU A 8 -2.88 -10.63 10.07
N LEU A 9 -1.94 -10.09 9.28
CA LEU A 9 -2.27 -9.24 8.13
C LEU A 9 -2.95 -10.02 7.02
N LYS A 10 -2.48 -11.23 6.73
CA LYS A 10 -3.07 -12.07 5.68
C LYS A 10 -4.50 -12.45 6.00
N GLU A 11 -4.82 -12.66 7.26
CA GLU A 11 -6.15 -13.07 7.72
C GLU A 11 -7.09 -11.90 8.02
N ASP A 12 -6.58 -10.67 7.97
CA ASP A 12 -7.38 -9.50 8.27
C ASP A 12 -8.52 -9.35 7.26
N LEU A 13 -9.76 -9.49 7.74
CA LEU A 13 -10.94 -9.47 6.89
C LEU A 13 -11.15 -8.13 6.20
N ARG A 14 -10.82 -7.03 6.87
CA ARG A 14 -10.95 -5.70 6.28
C ARG A 14 -10.03 -5.53 5.09
N ILE A 15 -8.78 -5.98 5.23
CA ILE A 15 -7.80 -5.93 4.14
C ILE A 15 -8.23 -6.84 3.00
N ARG A 16 -8.62 -8.07 3.32
CA ARG A 16 -9.03 -9.05 2.30
C ARG A 16 -10.25 -8.59 1.51
N ARG A 17 -11.25 -8.04 2.19
CA ARG A 17 -12.44 -7.50 1.50
C ARG A 17 -12.09 -6.36 0.57
N SER A 18 -11.20 -5.48 1.01
CA SER A 18 -10.73 -4.36 0.19
C SER A 18 -10.00 -4.86 -1.06
N LEU A 19 -9.29 -5.98 -0.96
CA LEU A 19 -8.54 -6.58 -2.05
C LEU A 19 -9.31 -7.68 -2.78
N ARG A 20 -10.65 -7.68 -2.69
CA ARG A 20 -11.54 -8.65 -3.37
C ARG A 20 -11.28 -10.08 -2.92
N ASP A 21 -11.26 -10.28 -1.61
CA ASP A 21 -11.10 -11.59 -0.95
C ASP A 21 -9.76 -12.29 -1.20
N ARG A 22 -8.73 -11.51 -1.56
CA ARG A 22 -7.37 -12.07 -1.64
C ARG A 22 -6.49 -11.53 -0.52
N GLU A 23 -5.42 -12.21 -0.26
CA GLU A 23 -4.43 -11.77 0.72
C GLU A 23 -3.63 -10.58 0.19
N ILE A 24 -3.22 -9.70 1.11
CA ILE A 24 -2.25 -8.66 0.77
C ILE A 24 -0.90 -9.32 0.46
N THR A 25 -0.20 -8.80 -0.53
CA THR A 25 1.13 -9.30 -0.89
C THR A 25 2.23 -8.49 -0.19
N LEU A 26 3.40 -9.10 -0.07
CA LEU A 26 4.56 -8.40 0.47
C LEU A 26 4.94 -7.18 -0.38
N THR A 27 4.79 -7.30 -1.70
CA THR A 27 5.03 -6.21 -2.63
C THR A 27 4.15 -5.01 -2.29
N GLU A 28 2.86 -5.24 -2.08
CA GLU A 28 1.92 -4.18 -1.70
C GLU A 28 2.28 -3.58 -0.34
N LEU A 29 2.58 -4.44 0.63
CA LEU A 29 2.93 -3.98 1.97
C LEU A 29 4.14 -3.05 1.96
N ARG A 30 5.16 -3.38 1.19
CA ARG A 30 6.37 -2.56 1.09
C ARG A 30 6.17 -1.31 0.26
N LEU A 31 5.25 -1.35 -0.70
CA LEU A 31 4.97 -0.22 -1.58
C LEU A 31 4.17 0.88 -0.87
N TYR A 32 3.27 0.51 0.04
CA TYR A 32 2.34 1.47 0.65
C TYR A 32 3.03 2.65 1.37
N PRO A 33 4.08 2.46 2.18
CA PRO A 33 4.75 3.61 2.79
C PRO A 33 5.29 4.61 1.77
N TYR A 34 5.83 4.12 0.66
CA TYR A 34 6.33 4.97 -0.41
C TYR A 34 5.20 5.76 -1.07
N LEU A 35 4.09 5.09 -1.41
CA LEU A 35 2.95 5.76 -2.01
C LEU A 35 2.34 6.81 -1.08
N LEU A 36 2.25 6.52 0.22
CA LEU A 36 1.75 7.48 1.20
C LEU A 36 2.67 8.69 1.30
N TYR A 37 3.98 8.45 1.31
CA TYR A 37 4.97 9.53 1.35
C TYR A 37 4.82 10.44 0.13
N LEU A 38 4.70 9.87 -1.07
CA LEU A 38 4.53 10.66 -2.28
C LEU A 38 3.21 11.43 -2.27
N ALA A 39 2.12 10.80 -1.82
CA ALA A 39 0.82 11.45 -1.75
C ALA A 39 0.83 12.65 -0.80
N MET A 40 1.51 12.52 0.35
CA MET A 40 1.59 13.61 1.33
C MET A 40 2.51 14.75 0.88
N ASN A 41 3.46 14.48 0.01
CA ASN A 41 4.46 15.47 -0.41
C ASN A 41 4.29 15.93 -1.86
N ASN A 42 3.15 15.65 -2.48
CA ASN A 42 2.87 15.98 -3.87
C ASN A 42 3.93 15.43 -4.84
N GLY A 43 4.45 14.24 -4.50
CA GLY A 43 5.54 13.62 -5.23
C GLY A 43 5.09 12.84 -6.45
N LYS A 44 6.07 12.42 -7.25
CA LYS A 44 5.88 11.56 -8.42
C LYS A 44 6.67 10.28 -8.24
N ILE A 45 6.20 9.22 -8.88
CA ILE A 45 6.90 7.94 -8.85
C ILE A 45 8.22 8.06 -9.62
N GLU A 46 9.30 7.71 -8.93
CA GLU A 46 10.63 7.63 -9.55
C GLU A 46 10.92 6.18 -9.91
N ARG A 47 11.17 5.92 -11.20
CA ARG A 47 11.36 4.56 -11.70
C ARG A 47 12.49 3.81 -11.01
N GLY A 48 13.55 4.51 -10.63
CA GLY A 48 14.68 3.90 -9.93
C GLY A 48 14.39 3.47 -8.50
N LYS A 49 13.25 3.88 -7.94
CA LYS A 49 12.86 3.57 -6.56
C LYS A 49 11.79 2.50 -6.45
N VAL A 50 11.29 1.99 -7.56
CA VAL A 50 10.27 0.92 -7.58
C VAL A 50 10.77 -0.26 -8.40
N THR A 51 10.43 -1.45 -7.93
CA THR A 51 10.75 -2.68 -8.66
C THR A 51 9.73 -2.90 -9.76
N PRO A 52 10.03 -3.78 -10.75
CA PRO A 52 9.02 -4.14 -11.75
C PRO A 52 7.73 -4.71 -11.14
N LYS A 53 7.83 -5.50 -10.08
CA LYS A 53 6.64 -6.03 -9.39
C LYS A 53 5.81 -4.93 -8.77
N GLU A 54 6.45 -3.95 -8.14
CA GLU A 54 5.78 -2.79 -7.58
C GLU A 54 5.11 -1.95 -8.65
N MET A 55 5.77 -1.80 -9.79
CA MET A 55 5.19 -1.07 -10.92
C MET A 55 3.95 -1.76 -11.47
N CYS A 56 3.92 -3.10 -11.48
CA CYS A 56 2.72 -3.85 -11.86
C CYS A 56 1.55 -3.56 -10.91
N VAL A 57 1.81 -3.48 -9.61
CA VAL A 57 0.79 -3.13 -8.63
C VAL A 57 0.27 -1.71 -8.87
N ILE A 58 1.16 -0.77 -9.12
CA ILE A 58 0.79 0.62 -9.41
C ILE A 58 -0.12 0.69 -10.63
N LYS A 59 0.25 0.02 -11.71
CA LYS A 59 -0.56 -0.01 -12.94
C LYS A 59 -1.92 -0.63 -12.71
N ASP A 60 -1.98 -1.71 -11.93
CA ASP A 60 -3.26 -2.34 -11.58
C ASP A 60 -4.18 -1.37 -10.82
N TYR A 61 -3.63 -0.65 -9.86
CA TYR A 61 -4.39 0.33 -9.09
C TYR A 61 -4.85 1.50 -9.95
N VAL A 62 -4.03 1.93 -10.89
CA VAL A 62 -4.41 2.98 -11.85
C VAL A 62 -5.56 2.50 -12.73
N ASP A 63 -5.48 1.27 -13.23
CA ASP A 63 -6.53 0.68 -14.07
C ASP A 63 -7.86 0.55 -13.32
N LYS A 64 -7.81 0.28 -12.02
CA LYS A 64 -9.02 0.18 -11.19
C LYS A 64 -9.59 1.55 -10.78
N GLY A 65 -8.89 2.62 -11.09
CA GLY A 65 -9.29 3.97 -10.68
C GLY A 65 -8.99 4.28 -9.22
N TRP A 66 -8.18 3.47 -8.55
CA TRP A 66 -7.82 3.68 -7.15
C TRP A 66 -6.69 4.69 -6.98
N LEU A 67 -5.87 4.85 -8.01
CA LEU A 67 -4.64 5.65 -7.94
C LEU A 67 -4.48 6.48 -9.19
N LYS A 68 -4.11 7.75 -9.03
CA LYS A 68 -3.63 8.60 -10.11
C LYS A 68 -2.14 8.86 -9.87
N ILE A 69 -1.35 8.85 -10.93
CA ILE A 69 0.09 9.09 -10.82
C ILE A 69 0.54 10.34 -11.58
N GLU A 70 -0.34 10.92 -12.38
CA GLU A 70 -0.08 12.16 -13.12
C GLU A 70 -1.15 13.20 -12.76
N PRO A 71 -0.79 14.45 -12.50
CA PRO A 71 0.56 15.04 -12.46
C PRO A 71 1.34 14.68 -11.19
N ARG A 72 0.71 13.98 -10.23
CA ARG A 72 1.33 13.55 -8.98
C ARG A 72 0.64 12.30 -8.47
N VAL A 73 1.24 11.62 -7.51
CA VAL A 73 0.62 10.46 -6.88
C VAL A 73 -0.55 10.93 -6.03
N LYS A 74 -1.74 10.43 -6.36
CA LYS A 74 -2.97 10.76 -5.63
C LYS A 74 -3.86 9.52 -5.53
N PRO A 75 -3.89 8.85 -4.38
CA PRO A 75 -4.83 7.76 -4.15
C PRO A 75 -6.23 8.30 -3.98
N ASN A 76 -7.25 7.49 -4.35
CA ASN A 76 -8.60 7.83 -4.00
C ASN A 76 -8.83 7.59 -2.50
N GLU A 77 -9.98 7.97 -1.98
CA GLU A 77 -10.29 7.82 -0.56
C GLU A 77 -10.19 6.38 -0.09
N PHE A 78 -10.70 5.44 -0.89
CA PHE A 78 -10.65 4.02 -0.60
C PHE A 78 -9.20 3.51 -0.45
N LEU A 79 -8.35 3.80 -1.41
CA LEU A 79 -6.95 3.35 -1.37
C LEU A 79 -6.18 4.06 -0.25
N TRP A 80 -6.44 5.34 -0.04
CA TRP A 80 -5.84 6.10 1.06
C TRP A 80 -6.12 5.44 2.40
N ASP A 81 -7.39 5.12 2.66
CA ASP A 81 -7.80 4.48 3.90
C ASP A 81 -7.18 3.09 4.06
N LEU A 82 -7.18 2.30 2.98
CA LEU A 82 -6.59 0.96 3.00
C LEU A 82 -5.09 1.01 3.31
N MET A 83 -4.35 1.88 2.64
CA MET A 83 -2.90 2.00 2.86
C MET A 83 -2.58 2.45 4.28
N ASN A 84 -3.32 3.44 4.79
CA ASN A 84 -3.13 3.91 6.16
C ASN A 84 -3.41 2.81 7.17
N TYR A 85 -4.45 2.04 6.97
CA TYR A 85 -4.81 0.93 7.85
C TYR A 85 -3.71 -0.15 7.85
N VAL A 86 -3.25 -0.55 6.68
CA VAL A 86 -2.22 -1.58 6.54
C VAL A 86 -0.90 -1.12 7.17
N VAL A 87 -0.49 0.10 6.86
CA VAL A 87 0.77 0.64 7.41
C VAL A 87 0.68 0.77 8.92
N TYR A 88 -0.45 1.22 9.45
CA TYR A 88 -0.65 1.30 10.88
C TYR A 88 -0.47 -0.07 11.55
N LYS A 89 -1.12 -1.11 11.02
CA LYS A 89 -1.01 -2.46 11.58
C LYS A 89 0.39 -3.05 11.43
N ALA A 90 1.02 -2.84 10.28
CA ALA A 90 2.31 -3.47 9.99
C ALA A 90 3.50 -2.78 10.68
N TYR A 91 3.41 -1.47 10.89
CA TYR A 91 4.56 -0.69 11.35
C TYR A 91 4.36 -0.07 12.73
N VAL A 92 3.15 0.40 13.04
CA VAL A 92 2.90 1.12 14.30
C VAL A 92 2.48 0.15 15.41
N ILE A 93 1.43 -0.63 15.20
CA ILE A 93 0.96 -1.57 16.22
C ILE A 93 2.03 -2.62 16.53
N TYR A 94 2.70 -3.09 15.49
CA TYR A 94 3.75 -4.10 15.66
C TYR A 94 4.88 -3.60 16.55
N ASP A 95 5.28 -2.34 16.41
CA ASP A 95 6.29 -1.71 17.25
C ASP A 95 5.84 -1.62 18.70
N GLU A 96 4.57 -1.30 18.92
CA GLU A 96 4.03 -1.19 20.28
C GLU A 96 4.01 -2.52 21.02
N LYS A 97 3.93 -3.63 20.30
CA LYS A 97 3.94 -4.97 20.88
C LYS A 97 5.33 -5.49 21.22
N GLU A 98 6.33 -4.92 20.61
CA GLU A 98 7.73 -5.26 20.89
C GLU A 98 8.24 -4.54 22.13
#